data_81e38e7878d7a5b46ed47556c4cbd830
#
_entry.id   81e38e7878d7a5b46ed47556c4cbd830
#
_cell.length_a   1.000
_cell.length_b   1.000
_cell.length_c   1.000
_cell.angle_alpha   90.00
_cell.angle_beta   90.00
_cell.angle_gamma   90.00
#
_symmetry.space_group_name_H-M   'P 1'
#
loop_
_entity.id
_entity.type
_entity.pdbx_description
1 polymer ?
#
loop_
_entity_poly.entity_id
_entity_poly.type
_entity_poly.pdbx_seq_one_letter_code
_entity_poly.pdbx_strand_id
1 'polypeptide(L)'
;MAAGTHRMMVLVDTTVWIDFFSAKPEPHVNTFETLIADREDICICGVILTEILQGIRDNAEFSQTRKLLGNMIYLPMQVDDYVRSAQIYRHLRRKGITVRKSVDCMIAAVAMAHDVFLLHNDRDFLPIKKHFGLKAL
;
A
#
# COMPACT_ATOMS: atom_id res chain seq x y z
N MET A 1 -23.61 -15.86 -16.36
CA MET A 1 -23.44 -15.07 -15.18
C MET A 1 -22.01 -15.16 -14.62
N ALA A 2 -21.44 -14.05 -14.34
CA ALA A 2 -20.05 -14.00 -13.90
C ALA A 2 -19.90 -14.22 -12.39
N ALA A 3 -20.61 -15.17 -11.82
CA ALA A 3 -20.70 -15.39 -10.38
C ALA A 3 -19.35 -15.66 -9.72
N GLY A 4 -18.34 -16.09 -10.45
CA GLY A 4 -17.04 -16.41 -9.90
C GLY A 4 -16.00 -15.32 -10.03
N THR A 5 -16.37 -14.16 -10.59
CA THR A 5 -15.39 -13.09 -10.83
C THR A 5 -15.26 -12.15 -9.64
N HIS A 6 -14.82 -12.68 -8.51
CA HIS A 6 -14.41 -11.86 -7.39
C HIS A 6 -13.00 -11.39 -7.63
N ARG A 7 -12.82 -10.09 -7.87
CA ARG A 7 -11.50 -9.50 -7.97
C ARG A 7 -10.96 -9.23 -6.58
N MET A 8 -9.69 -9.56 -6.39
CA MET A 8 -8.98 -9.18 -5.19
C MET A 8 -8.69 -7.69 -5.24
N MET A 9 -8.92 -6.97 -4.16
CA MET A 9 -8.52 -5.57 -4.02
C MET A 9 -7.22 -5.53 -3.25
N VAL A 10 -6.19 -4.92 -3.83
CA VAL A 10 -4.85 -4.89 -3.26
C VAL A 10 -4.31 -3.47 -3.24
N LEU A 11 -3.99 -2.99 -2.05
CA LEU A 11 -3.25 -1.74 -1.87
C LEU A 11 -1.76 -2.07 -2.01
N VAL A 12 -1.08 -1.44 -2.95
CA VAL A 12 0.33 -1.71 -3.24
C VAL A 12 1.17 -0.61 -2.61
N ASP A 13 2.07 -1.00 -1.71
CA ASP A 13 2.94 -0.08 -0.98
C ASP A 13 3.95 0.61 -1.90
N THR A 14 4.43 1.76 -1.45
CA THR A 14 5.35 2.62 -2.19
C THR A 14 6.58 1.88 -2.71
N THR A 15 7.23 1.08 -1.87
CA THR A 15 8.45 0.37 -2.24
C THR A 15 8.22 -0.63 -3.37
N VAL A 16 7.06 -1.28 -3.40
CA VAL A 16 6.70 -2.21 -4.48
C VAL A 16 6.56 -1.45 -5.80
N TRP A 17 5.88 -0.31 -5.79
CA TRP A 17 5.76 0.54 -6.98
C TRP A 17 7.12 0.99 -7.50
N ILE A 18 7.99 1.47 -6.61
CA ILE A 18 9.33 1.95 -6.98
C ILE A 18 10.16 0.82 -7.59
N ASP A 19 10.14 -0.35 -6.98
CA ASP A 19 10.87 -1.51 -7.50
C ASP A 19 10.29 -1.98 -8.84
N PHE A 20 8.97 -1.93 -9.00
CA PHE A 20 8.30 -2.25 -10.25
C PHE A 20 8.73 -1.29 -11.38
N PHE A 21 8.72 0.03 -11.12
CA PHE A 21 9.16 1.02 -12.10
C PHE A 21 10.64 0.88 -12.46
N SER A 22 11.46 0.40 -11.52
CA SER A 22 12.89 0.18 -11.73
C SER A 22 13.20 -1.20 -12.32
N ALA A 23 12.18 -1.99 -12.62
CA ALA A 23 12.29 -3.35 -13.17
C ALA A 23 13.19 -4.26 -12.31
N LYS A 24 13.15 -4.13 -10.99
CA LYS A 24 13.94 -4.99 -10.09
C LYS A 24 13.35 -6.40 -10.05
N PRO A 25 14.19 -7.44 -10.15
CA PRO A 25 13.72 -8.83 -10.11
C PRO A 25 13.48 -9.29 -8.67
N GLU A 26 12.48 -8.74 -8.00
CA GLU A 26 12.15 -9.06 -6.62
C GLU A 26 10.86 -9.87 -6.52
N PRO A 27 10.71 -10.74 -5.49
CA PRO A 27 9.48 -11.54 -5.34
C PRO A 27 8.20 -10.71 -5.27
N HIS A 28 8.22 -9.57 -4.57
CA HIS A 28 7.06 -8.69 -4.47
C HIS A 28 6.70 -8.03 -5.80
N VAL A 29 7.69 -7.78 -6.67
CA VAL A 29 7.46 -7.29 -8.03
C VAL A 29 6.79 -8.37 -8.87
N ASN A 30 7.26 -9.62 -8.76
CA ASN A 30 6.66 -10.75 -9.47
C ASN A 30 5.19 -10.93 -9.04
N THR A 31 4.91 -10.82 -7.75
CA THR A 31 3.54 -10.88 -7.23
C THR A 31 2.70 -9.76 -7.83
N PHE A 32 3.22 -8.53 -7.86
CA PHE A 32 2.51 -7.39 -8.44
C PHE A 32 2.22 -7.60 -9.93
N GLU A 33 3.19 -8.08 -10.68
CA GLU A 33 3.01 -8.37 -12.10
C GLU A 33 1.92 -9.42 -12.34
N THR A 34 1.86 -10.44 -11.49
CA THR A 34 0.81 -11.45 -11.54
C THR A 34 -0.57 -10.86 -11.25
N LEU A 35 -0.67 -9.98 -10.25
CA LEU A 35 -1.92 -9.30 -9.93
C LEU A 35 -2.42 -8.46 -11.12
N ILE A 36 -1.50 -7.76 -11.79
CA ILE A 36 -1.83 -6.97 -12.99
C ILE A 36 -2.31 -7.88 -14.12
N ALA A 37 -1.58 -8.98 -14.38
CA ALA A 37 -1.93 -9.93 -15.43
C ALA A 37 -3.29 -10.58 -15.19
N ASP A 38 -3.63 -10.86 -13.93
CA ASP A 38 -4.90 -11.45 -13.53
C ASP A 38 -6.02 -10.41 -13.44
N ARG A 39 -5.74 -9.15 -13.76
CA ARG A 39 -6.69 -8.02 -13.73
C ARG A 39 -7.35 -7.82 -12.37
N GLU A 40 -6.58 -8.03 -11.31
CA GLU A 40 -7.02 -7.73 -9.97
C GLU A 40 -7.13 -6.21 -9.77
N ASP A 41 -7.89 -5.79 -8.77
CA ASP A 41 -8.13 -4.36 -8.51
C ASP A 41 -6.96 -3.78 -7.72
N ILE A 42 -6.15 -2.96 -8.38
CA ILE A 42 -5.02 -2.28 -7.76
C ILE A 42 -5.49 -0.96 -7.16
N CYS A 43 -5.18 -0.77 -5.89
CA CYS A 43 -5.60 0.40 -5.11
C CYS A 43 -4.41 1.27 -4.77
N ILE A 44 -4.70 2.56 -4.57
CA ILE A 44 -3.73 3.55 -4.11
C ILE A 44 -4.37 4.46 -3.08
N CYS A 45 -3.58 4.98 -2.16
CA CYS A 45 -4.04 5.98 -1.19
C CYS A 45 -3.15 7.23 -1.27
N GLY A 46 -3.59 8.32 -0.64
CA GLY A 46 -2.91 9.61 -0.74
C GLY A 46 -1.46 9.57 -0.24
N VAL A 47 -1.18 8.83 0.82
CA VAL A 47 0.18 8.71 1.37
C VAL A 47 1.11 8.07 0.34
N ILE A 48 0.70 6.97 -0.26
CA ILE A 48 1.50 6.25 -1.27
C ILE A 48 1.68 7.11 -2.51
N LEU A 49 0.61 7.75 -2.98
CA LEU A 49 0.67 8.67 -4.11
C LEU A 49 1.72 9.76 -3.88
N THR A 50 1.70 10.37 -2.70
CA THR A 50 2.66 11.41 -2.33
C THR A 50 4.09 10.87 -2.33
N GLU A 51 4.32 9.73 -1.70
CA GLU A 51 5.66 9.15 -1.60
C GLU A 51 6.25 8.80 -2.97
N ILE A 52 5.43 8.29 -3.88
CA ILE A 52 5.90 7.97 -5.24
C ILE A 52 6.24 9.25 -6.00
N LEU A 53 5.32 10.19 -6.04
CA LEU A 53 5.45 11.39 -6.87
C LEU A 53 6.56 12.33 -6.38
N GLN A 54 6.73 12.47 -5.07
CA GLN A 54 7.76 13.37 -4.52
C GLN A 54 9.18 12.93 -4.88
N GLY A 55 9.39 11.66 -5.19
CA GLY A 55 10.69 11.13 -5.57
C GLY A 55 11.06 11.35 -7.04
N ILE A 56 10.14 11.81 -7.87
CA ILE A 56 10.36 11.97 -9.31
C ILE A 56 10.82 13.40 -9.59
N ARG A 57 11.98 13.54 -10.23
CA ARG A 57 12.56 14.86 -10.54
C ARG A 57 12.17 15.37 -11.93
N ASP A 58 12.08 14.48 -12.90
CA ASP A 58 11.75 14.85 -14.29
C ASP A 58 10.26 15.15 -14.43
N ASN A 59 9.94 16.31 -15.02
CA ASN A 59 8.56 16.75 -15.15
C ASN A 59 7.72 15.86 -16.06
N ALA A 60 8.30 15.33 -17.14
CA ALA A 60 7.59 14.44 -18.04
C ALA A 60 7.28 13.11 -17.36
N GLU A 61 8.24 12.56 -16.64
CA GLU A 61 8.06 11.33 -15.86
C GLU A 61 7.03 11.53 -14.75
N PHE A 62 7.06 12.68 -14.06
CA PHE A 62 6.07 13.01 -13.04
C PHE A 62 4.66 12.99 -13.62
N SER A 63 4.45 13.65 -14.76
CA SER A 63 3.13 13.72 -15.41
C SER A 63 2.63 12.35 -15.86
N GLN A 64 3.51 11.54 -16.44
CA GLN A 64 3.18 10.19 -16.88
C GLN A 64 2.82 9.29 -15.71
N THR A 65 3.62 9.33 -14.64
CA THR A 65 3.37 8.52 -13.44
C THR A 65 2.09 8.96 -12.75
N ARG A 66 1.86 10.27 -12.60
CA ARG A 66 0.61 10.80 -12.05
C ARG A 66 -0.61 10.27 -12.81
N LYS A 67 -0.53 10.27 -14.13
CA LYS A 67 -1.62 9.79 -15.00
C LYS A 67 -1.86 8.30 -14.79
N LEU A 68 -0.79 7.52 -14.73
CA LEU A 68 -0.88 6.07 -14.49
C LEU A 68 -1.53 5.79 -13.13
N LEU A 69 -1.05 6.42 -12.08
CA LEU A 69 -1.57 6.21 -10.73
C LEU A 69 -3.01 6.69 -10.58
N GLY A 70 -3.43 7.69 -11.37
CA GLY A 70 -4.80 8.18 -11.40
C GLY A 70 -5.81 7.17 -11.93
N ASN A 71 -5.36 6.11 -12.60
CA ASN A 71 -6.21 5.03 -13.08
C ASN A 71 -6.43 3.93 -12.04
N MET A 72 -5.72 3.98 -10.91
CA MET A 72 -5.89 3.01 -9.84
C MET A 72 -7.11 3.36 -9.00
N ILE A 73 -7.61 2.38 -8.24
CA ILE A 73 -8.73 2.61 -7.33
C ILE A 73 -8.22 3.42 -6.14
N TYR A 74 -8.75 4.63 -5.98
CA TYR A 74 -8.34 5.50 -4.88
C TYR A 74 -9.08 5.14 -3.59
N LEU A 75 -8.33 4.89 -2.51
CA LEU A 75 -8.86 4.65 -1.18
C LEU A 75 -8.72 5.91 -0.34
N PRO A 76 -9.81 6.65 -0.08
CA PRO A 76 -9.73 7.87 0.74
C PRO A 76 -9.45 7.53 2.20
N MET A 77 -8.79 8.46 2.90
CA MET A 77 -8.54 8.39 4.34
C MET A 77 -9.42 9.40 5.06
N GLN A 78 -10.18 8.92 6.03
CA GLN A 78 -11.02 9.72 6.89
C GLN A 78 -10.27 10.08 8.18
N VAL A 79 -10.83 11.00 8.97
CA VAL A 79 -10.22 11.39 10.25
C VAL A 79 -9.95 10.17 11.13
N ASP A 80 -10.90 9.25 11.18
CA ASP A 80 -10.77 8.04 12.00
C ASP A 80 -9.60 7.14 11.57
N ASP A 81 -9.23 7.16 10.30
CA ASP A 81 -8.09 6.39 9.80
C ASP A 81 -6.77 6.97 10.35
N TYR A 82 -6.66 8.29 10.44
CA TYR A 82 -5.49 8.93 11.04
C TYR A 82 -5.41 8.66 12.54
N VAL A 83 -6.55 8.72 13.23
CA VAL A 83 -6.63 8.37 14.66
C VAL A 83 -6.22 6.92 14.86
N ARG A 84 -6.71 6.01 14.02
CA ARG A 84 -6.35 4.59 14.08
C ARG A 84 -4.85 4.38 13.84
N SER A 85 -4.27 5.11 12.91
CA SER A 85 -2.84 5.08 12.64
C SER A 85 -2.03 5.43 13.89
N ALA A 86 -2.43 6.47 14.60
CA ALA A 86 -1.79 6.87 15.85
C ALA A 86 -1.94 5.80 16.93
N GLN A 87 -3.11 5.16 17.02
CA GLN A 87 -3.36 4.07 17.97
C GLN A 87 -2.48 2.86 17.69
N ILE A 88 -2.30 2.50 16.43
CA ILE A 88 -1.40 1.41 16.02
C ILE A 88 0.02 1.70 16.48
N TYR A 89 0.53 2.88 16.18
CA TYR A 89 1.88 3.30 16.56
C TYR A 89 2.08 3.23 18.08
N ARG A 90 1.13 3.78 18.83
CA ARG A 90 1.19 3.81 20.30
C ARG A 90 1.14 2.41 20.91
N HIS A 91 0.28 1.55 20.38
CA HIS A 91 0.14 0.18 20.86
C HIS A 91 1.45 -0.61 20.69
N LEU A 92 2.06 -0.51 19.53
CA LEU A 92 3.33 -1.19 19.25
C LEU A 92 4.45 -0.65 20.11
N ARG A 93 4.52 0.67 20.28
CA ARG A 93 5.52 1.31 21.14
C ARG A 93 5.42 0.82 22.58
N ARG A 94 4.21 0.66 23.11
CA ARG A 94 3.99 0.13 24.45
C ARG A 94 4.49 -1.31 24.60
N LYS A 95 4.54 -2.04 23.52
CA LYS A 95 5.07 -3.41 23.49
C LYS A 95 6.57 -3.45 23.18
N GLY A 96 7.23 -2.30 23.16
CA GLY A 96 8.65 -2.20 22.86
C GLY A 96 8.98 -2.33 21.37
N ILE A 97 7.99 -2.22 20.50
CA ILE A 97 8.16 -2.33 19.04
C ILE A 97 8.14 -0.93 18.46
N THR A 98 9.23 -0.55 17.79
CA THR A 98 9.33 0.74 17.10
C THR A 98 9.04 0.58 15.62
N VAL A 99 8.06 1.32 15.13
CA VAL A 99 7.82 1.47 13.69
C VAL A 99 8.66 2.66 13.22
N ARG A 100 9.62 2.40 12.33
CA ARG A 100 10.59 3.44 11.90
C ARG A 100 9.92 4.56 11.11
N LYS A 101 8.88 4.23 10.33
CA LYS A 101 8.15 5.20 9.51
C LYS A 101 6.69 5.19 9.93
N SER A 102 6.24 6.30 10.51
CA SER A 102 4.84 6.43 10.96
C SER A 102 3.84 6.32 9.81
N VAL A 103 4.26 6.63 8.57
CA VAL A 103 3.41 6.48 7.39
C VAL A 103 3.00 5.02 7.16
N ASP A 104 3.79 4.05 7.61
CA ASP A 104 3.42 2.64 7.50
C ASP A 104 2.16 2.32 8.33
N CYS A 105 2.00 2.99 9.48
CA CYS A 105 0.78 2.87 10.27
C CYS A 105 -0.42 3.48 9.55
N MET A 106 -0.23 4.56 8.80
CA MET A 106 -1.29 5.17 7.99
C MET A 106 -1.71 4.24 6.85
N ILE A 107 -0.74 3.66 6.16
CA ILE A 107 -0.99 2.71 5.06
C ILE A 107 -1.74 1.49 5.59
N ALA A 108 -1.30 0.93 6.71
CA ALA A 108 -1.99 -0.18 7.34
C ALA A 108 -3.42 0.19 7.77
N ALA A 109 -3.60 1.36 8.33
CA ALA A 109 -4.92 1.83 8.77
C ALA A 109 -5.90 1.94 7.59
N VAL A 110 -5.47 2.50 6.45
CA VAL A 110 -6.35 2.62 5.29
C VAL A 110 -6.64 1.24 4.69
N ALA A 111 -5.66 0.35 4.62
CA ALA A 111 -5.89 -1.00 4.12
C ALA A 111 -6.93 -1.74 4.97
N MET A 112 -6.82 -1.63 6.29
CA MET A 112 -7.78 -2.28 7.20
C MET A 112 -9.16 -1.63 7.14
N ALA A 113 -9.23 -0.30 7.02
CA ALA A 113 -10.50 0.42 6.92
C ALA A 113 -11.30 0.01 5.68
N HIS A 114 -10.63 -0.26 4.58
CA HIS A 114 -11.24 -0.67 3.32
C HIS A 114 -11.27 -2.19 3.14
N ASP A 115 -10.76 -2.94 4.10
CA ASP A 115 -10.72 -4.41 4.09
C ASP A 115 -10.07 -4.96 2.82
N VAL A 116 -8.93 -4.40 2.45
CA VAL A 116 -8.15 -4.82 1.28
C VAL A 116 -6.83 -5.46 1.71
N PHE A 117 -6.24 -6.25 0.82
CA PHE A 117 -4.90 -6.79 1.05
C PHE A 117 -3.85 -5.71 0.85
N LEU A 118 -2.76 -5.81 1.59
CA LEU A 118 -1.58 -4.98 1.39
C LEU A 118 -0.45 -5.81 0.77
N LEU A 119 0.08 -5.35 -0.35
CA LEU A 119 1.31 -5.90 -0.92
C LEU A 119 2.46 -4.97 -0.55
N HIS A 120 3.45 -5.49 0.16
CA HIS A 120 4.56 -4.70 0.68
C HIS A 120 5.87 -5.48 0.68
N ASN A 121 6.95 -4.76 0.93
CA ASN A 121 8.29 -5.32 1.13
C ASN A 121 9.00 -4.63 2.31
N ASP A 122 8.28 -4.44 3.43
CA ASP A 122 8.84 -3.78 4.60
C ASP A 122 8.49 -4.58 5.86
N ARG A 123 9.52 -4.94 6.62
CA ARG A 123 9.36 -5.69 7.87
C ARG A 123 8.54 -4.95 8.91
N ASP A 124 8.43 -3.62 8.82
CA ASP A 124 7.66 -2.84 9.78
C ASP A 124 6.16 -3.14 9.74
N PHE A 125 5.67 -3.75 8.65
CA PHE A 125 4.28 -4.22 8.57
C PHE A 125 4.05 -5.55 9.30
N LEU A 126 5.08 -6.33 9.58
CA LEU A 126 4.92 -7.64 10.22
C LEU A 126 4.30 -7.55 11.62
N PRO A 127 4.76 -6.65 12.52
CA PRO A 127 4.09 -6.51 13.81
C PRO A 127 2.67 -5.97 13.69
N ILE A 128 2.38 -5.15 12.68
CA ILE A 128 1.02 -4.66 12.45
C ILE A 128 0.11 -5.83 12.04
N LYS A 129 0.59 -6.69 11.15
CA LYS A 129 -0.13 -7.90 10.78
C LYS A 129 -0.38 -8.80 11.99
N LYS A 130 0.64 -9.00 12.82
CA LYS A 130 0.57 -9.87 13.99
C LYS A 130 -0.43 -9.35 15.03
N HIS A 131 -0.40 -8.05 15.34
CA HIS A 131 -1.16 -7.47 16.44
C HIS A 131 -2.53 -6.94 16.04
N PHE A 132 -2.74 -6.62 14.77
CA PHE A 132 -3.99 -6.00 14.29
C PHE A 132 -4.69 -6.78 13.19
N GLY A 133 -4.11 -7.88 12.73
CA GLY A 133 -4.74 -8.70 11.70
C GLY A 133 -4.75 -8.06 10.31
N LEU A 134 -3.77 -7.22 10.00
CA LEU A 134 -3.59 -6.68 8.66
C LEU A 134 -3.49 -7.82 7.65
N LYS A 135 -4.30 -7.77 6.59
CA LYS A 135 -4.23 -8.75 5.52
C LYS A 135 -3.09 -8.37 4.58
N ALA A 136 -2.06 -9.19 4.50
CA ALA A 136 -0.88 -8.93 3.69
C ALA A 136 -0.57 -10.10 2.76
N LEU A 137 -0.07 -9.76 1.59
CA LEU A 137 0.38 -10.73 0.59
C LEU A 137 1.90 -10.95 0.67
#